data_bd192d4f46e96e97cd80c92c6ac1d7f9
#
_entry.id   bd192d4f46e96e97cd80c92c6ac1d7f9
#
_cell.length_a   1.000
_cell.length_b   1.000
_cell.length_c   1.000
_cell.angle_alpha   90.00
_cell.angle_beta   90.00
_cell.angle_gamma   90.00
#
_symmetry.space_group_name_H-M   'P 1'
#
loop_
_entity.id
_entity.type
_entity.pdbx_description
1 polymer ?
#
loop_
_entity_poly.entity_id
_entity_poly.type
_entity_poly.pdbx_seq_one_letter_code
_entity_poly.pdbx_strand_id
1 'polypeptide(L)'
;SVELLRYPELRGQPVVVGGRNVHLPVEQPDGSKHFARLREYAGRGVITTSTYEARALGVFSGMGLMKSAQLAPDAILLPANFDAYRDYSRRFKAAVATLAPQIEDRGIDEIYIDLSDIPEETESLARRIKQAVFDATGLTCSIGISPNKLLSKIGSDLDKPNGITILDMEQVQTRIWPLPAKKINGIGPKATERLIGLSINTIGELAATPVELLVRKFGQSTGAWLHRVAHGIDDRPLVTESEPKSISRESTFERDLHAKQD
;
A
#
# COMPACT_ATOMS: atom_id res chain seq x y z
N SER A 1 8.46 8.29 -4.61
CA SER A 1 7.16 8.95 -4.49
C SER A 1 7.10 10.15 -5.46
N VAL A 2 5.88 10.57 -5.83
CA VAL A 2 5.66 11.74 -6.71
C VAL A 2 6.29 13.02 -6.12
N GLU A 3 6.22 13.18 -4.82
CA GLU A 3 6.80 14.37 -4.16
C GLU A 3 8.34 14.42 -4.28
N LEU A 4 9.02 13.29 -4.32
CA LEU A 4 10.48 13.25 -4.55
C LEU A 4 10.88 13.50 -6.02
N LEU A 5 9.93 13.47 -6.97
CA LEU A 5 10.16 13.97 -8.33
C LEU A 5 10.01 15.50 -8.37
N ARG A 6 9.11 16.05 -7.58
CA ARG A 6 8.90 17.52 -7.46
C ARG A 6 9.98 18.20 -6.63
N TYR A 7 10.49 17.50 -5.61
CA TYR A 7 11.52 17.99 -4.68
C TYR A 7 12.66 16.96 -4.60
N PRO A 8 13.51 16.87 -5.64
CA PRO A 8 14.59 15.89 -5.70
C PRO A 8 15.61 16.03 -4.57
N GLU A 9 15.77 17.24 -4.02
CA GLU A 9 16.62 17.58 -2.88
C GLU A 9 16.23 16.86 -1.58
N LEU A 10 15.02 16.32 -1.52
CA LEU A 10 14.52 15.57 -0.35
C LEU A 10 14.82 14.06 -0.41
N ARG A 11 15.48 13.59 -1.45
CA ARG A 11 15.87 12.18 -1.55
C ARG A 11 16.81 11.79 -0.42
N GLY A 12 16.55 10.63 0.20
CA GLY A 12 17.34 10.15 1.34
C GLY A 12 16.96 10.80 2.67
N GLN A 13 15.96 11.69 2.69
CA GLN A 13 15.49 12.34 3.91
C GLN A 13 14.15 11.75 4.40
N PRO A 14 13.88 11.76 5.72
CA PRO A 14 12.58 11.41 6.25
C PRO A 14 11.54 12.48 5.85
N VAL A 15 10.64 12.11 4.94
CA VAL A 15 9.57 12.96 4.42
C VAL A 15 8.22 12.30 4.68
N VAL A 16 7.27 13.10 5.12
CA VAL A 16 5.89 12.71 5.40
C VAL A 16 4.95 13.57 4.56
N VAL A 17 4.01 12.95 3.89
CA VAL A 17 2.98 13.61 3.10
C VAL A 17 1.64 13.48 3.82
N GLY A 18 0.95 14.59 4.03
CA GLY A 18 -0.32 14.66 4.77
C GLY A 18 -0.62 16.04 5.34
N GLY A 19 0.30 16.98 5.12
CA GLY A 19 0.11 18.38 5.50
C GLY A 19 -1.01 19.07 4.72
N ARG A 20 -1.30 20.30 5.14
CA ARG A 20 -2.23 21.21 4.45
C ARG A 20 -1.43 22.16 3.55
N ASN A 21 -2.13 22.98 2.76
CA ASN A 21 -1.49 24.00 1.88
C ASN A 21 -0.59 24.97 2.64
N VAL A 22 -0.84 25.24 3.92
CA VAL A 22 0.04 26.05 4.79
C VAL A 22 1.45 25.43 4.94
N HIS A 23 1.62 24.15 4.68
CA HIS A 23 2.91 23.44 4.71
C HIS A 23 3.56 23.33 3.34
N LEU A 24 3.11 24.10 2.33
CA LEU A 24 3.82 24.20 1.06
C LEU A 24 5.22 24.77 1.31
N PRO A 25 6.24 24.25 0.59
CA PRO A 25 7.58 24.80 0.68
C PRO A 25 7.60 26.28 0.31
N VAL A 26 8.35 27.07 1.09
CA VAL A 26 8.52 28.51 0.87
C VAL A 26 9.88 28.76 0.24
N GLU A 27 9.89 29.41 -0.91
CA GLU A 27 11.11 29.79 -1.58
C GLU A 27 11.82 30.96 -0.81
N GLN A 28 13.10 30.78 -0.57
CA GLN A 28 13.93 31.76 0.14
C GLN A 28 14.60 32.73 -0.86
N PRO A 29 15.07 33.92 -0.42
CA PRO A 29 15.74 34.87 -1.30
C PRO A 29 17.00 34.32 -1.99
N ASP A 30 17.62 33.29 -1.44
CA ASP A 30 18.80 32.62 -2.01
C ASP A 30 18.45 31.50 -3.01
N GLY A 31 17.16 31.31 -3.32
CA GLY A 31 16.65 30.27 -4.21
C GLY A 31 16.49 28.88 -3.55
N SER A 32 16.86 28.74 -2.27
CA SER A 32 16.58 27.50 -1.51
C SER A 32 15.12 27.44 -1.10
N LYS A 33 14.68 26.23 -0.70
CA LYS A 33 13.31 26.03 -0.21
C LYS A 33 13.33 25.70 1.27
N HIS A 34 12.52 26.40 2.03
CA HIS A 34 12.22 26.05 3.41
C HIS A 34 11.05 25.07 3.44
N PHE A 35 11.24 23.93 4.11
CA PHE A 35 10.25 22.87 4.27
C PHE A 35 9.76 22.83 5.72
N ALA A 36 8.44 22.77 5.90
CA ALA A 36 7.82 22.57 7.21
C ALA A 36 8.28 21.25 7.83
N ARG A 37 8.32 21.18 9.16
CA ARG A 37 8.65 19.97 9.93
C ARG A 37 7.42 19.42 10.64
N LEU A 38 7.40 18.11 10.92
CA LEU A 38 6.30 17.49 11.65
C LEU A 38 6.02 18.14 13.00
N ARG A 39 7.04 18.62 13.71
CA ARG A 39 6.88 19.35 14.99
C ARG A 39 6.02 20.60 14.88
N GLU A 40 5.92 21.20 13.70
CA GLU A 40 5.16 22.43 13.45
C GLU A 40 3.67 22.13 13.17
N TYR A 41 3.31 20.83 13.03
CA TYR A 41 1.94 20.44 12.70
C TYR A 41 1.04 20.49 13.93
N ALA A 42 -0.12 21.12 13.77
CA ALA A 42 -1.24 21.07 14.70
C ALA A 42 -2.52 20.70 13.94
N GLY A 43 -3.24 19.68 14.41
CA GLY A 43 -4.50 19.26 13.79
C GLY A 43 -4.78 17.77 13.90
N ARG A 44 -5.81 17.32 13.19
CA ARG A 44 -6.38 15.96 13.23
C ARG A 44 -6.09 15.15 11.95
N GLY A 45 -5.19 15.62 11.12
CA GLY A 45 -4.83 14.94 9.88
C GLY A 45 -4.08 13.64 10.10
N VAL A 46 -4.07 12.83 9.05
CA VAL A 46 -3.34 11.56 9.00
C VAL A 46 -2.32 11.57 7.86
N ILE A 47 -1.31 10.74 7.97
CA ILE A 47 -0.30 10.55 6.94
C ILE A 47 -0.92 9.87 5.72
N THR A 48 -0.79 10.46 4.56
CA THR A 48 -1.12 9.86 3.27
C THR A 48 -0.04 8.86 2.86
N THR A 49 1.23 9.27 2.91
CA THR A 49 2.39 8.42 2.66
C THR A 49 3.64 8.96 3.34
N SER A 50 4.66 8.10 3.47
CA SER A 50 5.96 8.46 4.04
C SER A 50 7.09 7.78 3.29
N THR A 51 8.28 8.40 3.27
CA THR A 51 9.49 7.80 2.70
C THR A 51 9.98 6.62 3.55
N TYR A 52 10.83 5.78 3.00
CA TYR A 52 11.43 4.65 3.75
C TYR A 52 12.24 5.14 4.94
N GLU A 53 12.92 6.28 4.83
CA GLU A 53 13.64 6.93 5.91
C GLU A 53 12.70 7.32 7.05
N ALA A 54 11.52 7.86 6.75
CA ALA A 54 10.51 8.16 7.76
C ALA A 54 9.89 6.87 8.36
N ARG A 55 9.68 5.83 7.56
CA ARG A 55 9.20 4.51 8.04
C ARG A 55 10.20 3.86 8.99
N ALA A 56 11.51 4.03 8.78
CA ALA A 56 12.55 3.57 9.69
C ALA A 56 12.45 4.23 11.09
N LEU A 57 11.84 5.43 11.15
CA LEU A 57 11.55 6.14 12.41
C LEU A 57 10.18 5.76 13.01
N GLY A 58 9.50 4.74 12.46
CA GLY A 58 8.20 4.29 12.95
C GLY A 58 6.99 5.06 12.41
N VAL A 59 7.16 5.85 11.33
CA VAL A 59 6.13 6.73 10.77
C VAL A 59 5.54 6.13 9.49
N PHE A 60 4.25 5.75 9.50
CA PHE A 60 3.58 5.01 8.44
C PHE A 60 2.29 5.70 7.97
N SER A 61 1.85 5.36 6.74
CA SER A 61 0.56 5.80 6.19
C SER A 61 -0.61 5.46 7.13
N GLY A 62 -1.58 6.36 7.24
CA GLY A 62 -2.74 6.21 8.12
C GLY A 62 -2.49 6.61 9.59
N MET A 63 -1.24 6.85 9.99
CA MET A 63 -0.91 7.33 11.33
C MET A 63 -1.31 8.79 11.48
N GLY A 64 -1.84 9.19 12.67
CA GLY A 64 -2.12 10.59 12.98
C GLY A 64 -0.85 11.44 12.97
N LEU A 65 -0.89 12.61 12.33
CA LEU A 65 0.28 13.50 12.19
C LEU A 65 0.84 13.97 13.54
N MET A 66 -0.02 14.24 14.53
CA MET A 66 0.42 14.61 15.89
C MET A 66 1.23 13.50 16.56
N LYS A 67 0.78 12.23 16.41
CA LYS A 67 1.53 11.07 16.91
C LYS A 67 2.85 10.90 16.17
N SER A 68 2.84 11.11 14.87
CA SER A 68 4.05 11.01 14.03
C SER A 68 5.07 12.08 14.38
N ALA A 69 4.62 13.29 14.76
CA ALA A 69 5.48 14.36 15.22
C ALA A 69 6.22 14.03 16.53
N GLN A 70 5.64 13.18 17.37
CA GLN A 70 6.33 12.68 18.57
C GLN A 70 7.45 11.68 18.24
N LEU A 71 7.27 10.88 17.18
CA LEU A 71 8.25 9.88 16.75
C LEU A 71 9.37 10.46 15.89
N ALA A 72 9.04 11.40 15.02
CA ALA A 72 9.96 11.99 14.05
C ALA A 72 9.72 13.50 13.90
N PRO A 73 10.00 14.32 14.95
CA PRO A 73 9.67 15.75 14.95
C PRO A 73 10.35 16.53 13.83
N ASP A 74 11.54 16.09 13.41
CA ASP A 74 12.34 16.73 12.38
C ASP A 74 12.07 16.26 10.95
N ALA A 75 11.20 15.24 10.76
CA ALA A 75 10.80 14.80 9.44
C ALA A 75 10.11 15.95 8.68
N ILE A 76 10.40 16.03 7.39
CA ILE A 76 9.81 17.05 6.51
C ILE A 76 8.34 16.72 6.30
N LEU A 77 7.49 17.74 6.41
CA LEU A 77 6.06 17.65 6.17
C LEU A 77 5.69 18.34 4.86
N LEU A 78 5.08 17.60 3.95
CA LEU A 78 4.56 18.11 2.69
C LEU A 78 3.03 17.95 2.63
N PRO A 79 2.32 18.88 1.98
CA PRO A 79 0.91 18.68 1.66
C PRO A 79 0.74 17.60 0.60
N ALA A 80 -0.39 16.89 0.63
CA ALA A 80 -0.74 15.94 -0.41
C ALA A 80 -1.19 16.66 -1.69
N ASN A 81 -0.76 16.15 -2.85
CA ASN A 81 -1.14 16.66 -4.16
C ASN A 81 -1.88 15.56 -4.96
N PHE A 82 -3.16 15.36 -4.65
CA PHE A 82 -3.96 14.31 -5.27
C PHE A 82 -4.16 14.49 -6.78
N ASP A 83 -4.11 15.71 -7.30
CA ASP A 83 -4.18 15.94 -8.76
C ASP A 83 -2.96 15.36 -9.46
N ALA A 84 -1.77 15.63 -8.94
CA ALA A 84 -0.55 15.01 -9.43
C ALA A 84 -0.60 13.49 -9.28
N TYR A 85 -1.04 12.95 -8.13
CA TYR A 85 -1.09 11.50 -7.92
C TYR A 85 -2.04 10.81 -8.90
N ARG A 86 -3.19 11.41 -9.21
CA ARG A 86 -4.11 10.91 -10.23
C ARG A 86 -3.50 10.94 -11.64
N ASP A 87 -2.72 11.97 -11.97
CA ASP A 87 -2.05 12.05 -13.26
C ASP A 87 -0.98 10.94 -13.40
N TYR A 88 -0.12 10.79 -12.40
CA TYR A 88 0.88 9.72 -12.40
C TYR A 88 0.25 8.33 -12.39
N SER A 89 -0.89 8.16 -11.72
CA SER A 89 -1.68 6.93 -11.76
C SER A 89 -2.14 6.59 -13.18
N ARG A 90 -2.70 7.56 -13.90
CA ARG A 90 -3.11 7.35 -15.29
C ARG A 90 -1.93 6.99 -16.19
N ARG A 91 -0.79 7.67 -16.04
CA ARG A 91 0.41 7.42 -16.84
C ARG A 91 0.95 6.00 -16.65
N PHE A 92 1.12 5.54 -15.41
CA PHE A 92 1.66 4.21 -15.19
C PHE A 92 0.68 3.12 -15.68
N LYS A 93 -0.62 3.28 -15.47
CA LYS A 93 -1.63 2.34 -15.94
C LYS A 93 -1.67 2.28 -17.47
N ALA A 94 -1.60 3.42 -18.14
CA ALA A 94 -1.53 3.48 -19.59
C ALA A 94 -0.26 2.80 -20.13
N ALA A 95 0.90 3.03 -19.50
CA ALA A 95 2.16 2.38 -19.89
C ALA A 95 2.09 0.86 -19.73
N VAL A 96 1.52 0.37 -18.62
CA VAL A 96 1.34 -1.07 -18.41
C VAL A 96 0.37 -1.66 -19.44
N ALA A 97 -0.73 -0.97 -19.76
CA ALA A 97 -1.73 -1.45 -20.71
C ALA A 97 -1.18 -1.68 -22.13
N THR A 98 -0.10 -1.01 -22.52
CA THR A 98 0.58 -1.26 -23.81
C THR A 98 1.26 -2.62 -23.90
N LEU A 99 1.62 -3.20 -22.75
CA LEU A 99 2.31 -4.49 -22.65
C LEU A 99 1.38 -5.61 -22.19
N ALA A 100 0.43 -5.29 -21.31
CA ALA A 100 -0.51 -6.21 -20.71
C ALA A 100 -1.87 -5.51 -20.51
N PRO A 101 -2.81 -5.68 -21.46
CA PRO A 101 -4.06 -4.89 -21.49
C PRO A 101 -5.10 -5.34 -20.46
N GLN A 102 -5.00 -6.57 -19.92
CA GLN A 102 -5.94 -7.09 -18.93
C GLN A 102 -5.56 -6.57 -17.54
N ILE A 103 -6.15 -5.44 -17.14
CA ILE A 103 -5.85 -4.73 -15.89
C ILE A 103 -7.09 -4.64 -15.02
N GLU A 104 -6.94 -5.01 -13.74
CA GLU A 104 -7.89 -4.66 -12.68
C GLU A 104 -7.34 -3.45 -11.91
N ASP A 105 -8.07 -2.35 -11.92
CA ASP A 105 -7.73 -1.15 -11.15
C ASP A 105 -8.05 -1.36 -9.66
N ARG A 106 -7.05 -1.19 -8.79
CA ARG A 106 -7.19 -1.35 -7.32
C ARG A 106 -6.99 -0.06 -6.55
N GLY A 107 -6.86 1.05 -7.24
CA GLY A 107 -6.68 2.36 -6.65
C GLY A 107 -5.63 3.20 -7.35
N ILE A 108 -5.16 4.24 -6.67
CA ILE A 108 -4.28 5.25 -7.29
C ILE A 108 -2.88 4.71 -7.62
N ASP A 109 -2.41 3.69 -6.91
CA ASP A 109 -1.03 3.17 -6.96
C ASP A 109 -0.92 1.65 -7.13
N GLU A 110 -2.05 0.96 -7.28
CA GLU A 110 -2.11 -0.50 -7.38
C GLU A 110 -2.98 -0.98 -8.52
N ILE A 111 -2.51 -2.04 -9.19
CA ILE A 111 -3.26 -2.78 -10.19
C ILE A 111 -2.95 -4.28 -10.07
N TYR A 112 -3.88 -5.12 -10.51
CA TYR A 112 -3.58 -6.49 -10.91
C TYR A 112 -3.58 -6.58 -12.42
N ILE A 113 -2.76 -7.48 -12.95
CA ILE A 113 -2.59 -7.71 -14.38
C ILE A 113 -2.71 -9.21 -14.61
N ASP A 114 -3.47 -9.62 -15.61
CA ASP A 114 -3.46 -11.00 -16.10
C ASP A 114 -2.40 -11.14 -17.20
N LEU A 115 -1.44 -12.01 -16.97
CA LEU A 115 -0.35 -12.31 -17.90
C LEU A 115 -0.52 -13.68 -18.58
N SER A 116 -1.60 -14.41 -18.33
CA SER A 116 -1.78 -15.82 -18.72
C SER A 116 -1.69 -16.02 -20.24
N ASP A 117 -2.18 -15.05 -21.02
CA ASP A 117 -2.23 -15.13 -22.49
C ASP A 117 -1.02 -14.46 -23.17
N ILE A 118 -0.02 -14.00 -22.43
CA ILE A 118 1.12 -13.30 -22.98
C ILE A 118 2.27 -14.30 -23.19
N PRO A 119 2.67 -14.59 -24.44
CA PRO A 119 3.66 -15.61 -24.76
C PRO A 119 5.10 -15.10 -24.60
N GLU A 120 5.39 -14.48 -23.47
CA GLU A 120 6.74 -13.99 -23.14
C GLU A 120 7.18 -14.61 -21.81
N GLU A 121 8.49 -14.79 -21.65
CA GLU A 121 9.06 -15.24 -20.40
C GLU A 121 8.71 -14.25 -19.29
N THR A 122 8.21 -14.76 -18.16
CA THR A 122 7.57 -13.99 -17.09
C THR A 122 8.47 -12.92 -16.50
N GLU A 123 9.74 -13.23 -16.23
CA GLU A 123 10.67 -12.25 -15.63
C GLU A 123 11.06 -11.17 -16.64
N SER A 124 11.23 -11.52 -17.93
CA SER A 124 11.48 -10.57 -19.01
C SER A 124 10.34 -9.55 -19.12
N LEU A 125 9.11 -10.05 -19.17
CA LEU A 125 7.91 -9.19 -19.22
C LEU A 125 7.81 -8.28 -17.99
N ALA A 126 8.06 -8.81 -16.79
CA ALA A 126 8.06 -8.01 -15.58
C ALA A 126 9.09 -6.87 -15.61
N ARG A 127 10.28 -7.13 -16.10
CA ARG A 127 11.33 -6.11 -16.29
C ARG A 127 10.91 -5.05 -17.30
N ARG A 128 10.28 -5.44 -18.40
CA ARG A 128 9.74 -4.50 -19.41
C ARG A 128 8.61 -3.64 -18.82
N ILE A 129 7.71 -4.23 -18.06
CA ILE A 129 6.65 -3.48 -17.36
C ILE A 129 7.26 -2.44 -16.40
N LYS A 130 8.24 -2.82 -15.59
CA LYS A 130 8.95 -1.89 -14.69
C LYS A 130 9.59 -0.75 -15.46
N GLN A 131 10.27 -1.06 -16.58
CA GLN A 131 10.91 -0.05 -17.42
C GLN A 131 9.86 0.91 -18.02
N ALA A 132 8.76 0.39 -18.56
CA ALA A 132 7.69 1.20 -19.12
C ALA A 132 7.07 2.15 -18.09
N VAL A 133 6.86 1.67 -16.85
CA VAL A 133 6.39 2.51 -15.73
C VAL A 133 7.41 3.60 -15.42
N PHE A 134 8.68 3.26 -15.36
CA PHE A 134 9.75 4.23 -15.08
C PHE A 134 9.86 5.29 -16.19
N ASP A 135 9.83 4.89 -17.44
CA ASP A 135 9.93 5.79 -18.60
C ASP A 135 8.74 6.76 -18.65
N ALA A 136 7.55 6.26 -18.32
CA ALA A 136 6.33 7.09 -18.32
C ALA A 136 6.22 8.04 -17.12
N THR A 137 6.84 7.70 -15.97
CA THR A 137 6.57 8.39 -14.71
C THR A 137 7.81 8.85 -13.94
N GLY A 138 8.98 8.30 -14.22
CA GLY A 138 10.17 8.45 -13.37
C GLY A 138 10.06 7.74 -12.00
N LEU A 139 9.02 6.93 -11.79
CA LEU A 139 8.79 6.19 -10.56
C LEU A 139 9.18 4.73 -10.71
N THR A 140 9.71 4.14 -9.64
CA THR A 140 9.93 2.71 -9.55
C THR A 140 8.68 2.00 -8.99
N CYS A 141 8.50 0.73 -9.37
CA CYS A 141 7.45 -0.13 -8.82
C CYS A 141 8.00 -1.49 -8.40
N SER A 142 7.31 -2.17 -7.50
CA SER A 142 7.55 -3.56 -7.13
C SER A 142 6.45 -4.44 -7.69
N ILE A 143 6.82 -5.61 -8.22
CA ILE A 143 5.90 -6.54 -8.87
C ILE A 143 5.94 -7.88 -8.15
N GLY A 144 4.77 -8.40 -7.80
CA GLY A 144 4.59 -9.79 -7.37
C GLY A 144 3.87 -10.57 -8.46
N ILE A 145 4.42 -11.70 -8.89
CA ILE A 145 3.86 -12.57 -9.91
C ILE A 145 3.58 -13.92 -9.29
N SER A 146 2.38 -14.41 -9.49
CA SER A 146 1.94 -15.69 -8.91
C SER A 146 0.67 -16.19 -9.58
N PRO A 147 0.21 -17.42 -9.29
CA PRO A 147 -1.02 -17.97 -9.86
C PRO A 147 -2.31 -17.25 -9.43
N ASN A 148 -2.29 -16.35 -8.43
CA ASN A 148 -3.49 -15.65 -7.98
C ASN A 148 -3.19 -14.29 -7.33
N LYS A 149 -4.24 -13.49 -7.16
CA LYS A 149 -4.15 -12.11 -6.64
C LYS A 149 -3.63 -12.03 -5.20
N LEU A 150 -3.98 -12.99 -4.34
CA LEU A 150 -3.52 -13.04 -2.96
C LEU A 150 -1.99 -13.13 -2.88
N LEU A 151 -1.43 -14.13 -3.56
CA LEU A 151 0.02 -14.36 -3.55
C LEU A 151 0.78 -13.26 -4.28
N SER A 152 0.23 -12.72 -5.39
CA SER A 152 0.82 -11.57 -6.08
C SER A 152 0.91 -10.34 -5.18
N LYS A 153 -0.13 -10.07 -4.39
CA LYS A 153 -0.13 -8.96 -3.44
C LYS A 153 0.92 -9.13 -2.34
N ILE A 154 1.04 -10.32 -1.76
CA ILE A 154 2.08 -10.62 -0.78
C ILE A 154 3.46 -10.51 -1.45
N GLY A 155 3.64 -11.12 -2.63
CA GLY A 155 4.89 -11.10 -3.39
C GLY A 155 5.36 -9.68 -3.71
N SER A 156 4.45 -8.77 -4.09
CA SER A 156 4.80 -7.38 -4.37
C SER A 156 5.42 -6.63 -3.19
N ASP A 157 5.24 -7.13 -1.96
CA ASP A 157 5.80 -6.53 -0.73
C ASP A 157 7.11 -7.17 -0.28
N LEU A 158 7.44 -8.40 -0.73
CA LEU A 158 8.59 -9.15 -0.22
C LEU A 158 9.93 -8.49 -0.57
N ASP A 159 10.05 -8.00 -1.80
CA ASP A 159 11.29 -7.42 -2.33
C ASP A 159 11.15 -5.91 -2.56
N LYS A 160 10.41 -5.20 -1.70
CA LYS A 160 10.35 -3.73 -1.70
C LYS A 160 11.64 -3.13 -1.13
N PRO A 161 12.09 -1.99 -1.66
CA PRO A 161 11.59 -1.26 -2.84
C PRO A 161 12.11 -1.84 -4.16
N ASN A 162 11.35 -1.60 -5.24
CA ASN A 162 11.76 -1.82 -6.63
C ASN A 162 12.10 -3.28 -6.99
N GLY A 163 11.53 -4.28 -6.30
CA GLY A 163 11.77 -5.70 -6.53
C GLY A 163 10.83 -6.34 -7.57
N ILE A 164 11.20 -7.55 -7.97
CA ILE A 164 10.34 -8.50 -8.68
C ILE A 164 10.37 -9.79 -7.87
N THR A 165 9.19 -10.26 -7.46
CA THR A 165 9.03 -11.52 -6.75
C THR A 165 8.14 -12.44 -7.56
N ILE A 166 8.66 -13.60 -7.93
CA ILE A 166 7.90 -14.67 -8.59
C ILE A 166 7.64 -15.77 -7.56
N LEU A 167 6.38 -16.16 -7.42
CA LEU A 167 5.91 -17.19 -6.49
C LEU A 167 5.04 -18.19 -7.25
N ASP A 168 5.29 -19.46 -7.03
CA ASP A 168 4.40 -20.55 -7.41
C ASP A 168 3.76 -21.20 -6.17
N MET A 169 2.82 -22.11 -6.37
CA MET A 169 2.10 -22.77 -5.27
C MET A 169 3.01 -23.65 -4.42
N GLU A 170 4.08 -24.20 -4.97
CA GLU A 170 5.01 -25.07 -4.25
C GLU A 170 5.83 -24.27 -3.22
N GLN A 171 6.01 -22.98 -3.47
CA GLN A 171 6.76 -22.08 -2.59
C GLN A 171 5.94 -21.49 -1.43
N VAL A 172 4.63 -21.75 -1.37
CA VAL A 172 3.76 -21.22 -0.30
C VAL A 172 4.27 -21.62 1.08
N GLN A 173 4.63 -22.90 1.27
CA GLN A 173 5.10 -23.39 2.56
C GLN A 173 6.45 -22.78 2.96
N THR A 174 7.35 -22.61 2.02
CA THR A 174 8.72 -22.16 2.29
C THR A 174 8.87 -20.65 2.37
N ARG A 175 8.10 -19.89 1.58
CA ARG A 175 8.25 -18.43 1.46
C ARG A 175 7.11 -17.64 2.09
N ILE A 176 5.90 -18.21 2.16
CA ILE A 176 4.71 -17.51 2.64
C ILE A 176 4.38 -17.89 4.08
N TRP A 177 4.39 -19.18 4.42
CA TRP A 177 4.06 -19.64 5.78
C TRP A 177 4.92 -19.05 6.91
N PRO A 178 6.21 -18.75 6.74
CA PRO A 178 7.01 -18.08 7.78
C PRO A 178 6.60 -16.64 8.06
N LEU A 179 5.83 -16.01 7.16
CA LEU A 179 5.43 -14.62 7.31
C LEU A 179 4.36 -14.45 8.40
N PRO A 180 4.34 -13.29 9.10
CA PRO A 180 3.26 -12.94 10.01
C PRO A 180 1.88 -12.99 9.32
N ALA A 181 0.86 -13.52 9.99
CA ALA A 181 -0.50 -13.65 9.45
C ALA A 181 -1.09 -12.32 8.94
N LYS A 182 -0.73 -11.20 9.58
CA LYS A 182 -1.11 -9.84 9.16
C LYS A 182 -0.63 -9.42 7.76
N LYS A 183 0.26 -10.19 7.14
CA LYS A 183 0.72 -9.96 5.75
C LYS A 183 -0.33 -10.36 4.72
N ILE A 184 -1.30 -11.15 5.10
CA ILE A 184 -2.46 -11.45 4.26
C ILE A 184 -3.36 -10.20 4.21
N ASN A 185 -3.55 -9.66 3.00
CA ASN A 185 -4.47 -8.54 2.79
C ASN A 185 -5.90 -8.95 3.19
N GLY A 186 -6.51 -8.18 4.08
CA GLY A 186 -7.80 -8.49 4.71
C GLY A 186 -7.69 -8.90 6.19
N ILE A 187 -6.50 -9.26 6.68
CA ILE A 187 -6.25 -9.47 8.11
C ILE A 187 -5.81 -8.13 8.73
N GLY A 188 -6.78 -7.36 9.20
CA GLY A 188 -6.55 -6.08 9.87
C GLY A 188 -6.12 -6.22 11.34
N PRO A 189 -5.87 -5.08 12.04
CA PRO A 189 -5.36 -5.09 13.43
C PRO A 189 -6.21 -5.92 14.39
N LYS A 190 -7.54 -5.77 14.37
CA LYS A 190 -8.44 -6.54 15.24
C LYS A 190 -8.42 -8.05 15.00
N ALA A 191 -8.33 -8.46 13.73
CA ALA A 191 -8.19 -9.87 13.40
C ALA A 191 -6.82 -10.41 13.82
N THR A 192 -5.77 -9.62 13.65
CA THR A 192 -4.41 -9.95 14.10
C THR A 192 -4.36 -10.17 15.61
N GLU A 193 -4.91 -9.27 16.42
CA GLU A 193 -4.98 -9.42 17.88
C GLU A 193 -5.70 -10.71 18.30
N ARG A 194 -6.82 -11.02 17.64
CA ARG A 194 -7.59 -12.26 17.89
C ARG A 194 -6.80 -13.51 17.53
N LEU A 195 -6.06 -13.49 16.41
CA LEU A 195 -5.19 -14.60 16.00
C LEU A 195 -4.06 -14.81 17.01
N ILE A 196 -3.39 -13.74 17.44
CA ILE A 196 -2.34 -13.77 18.48
C ILE A 196 -2.90 -14.36 19.78
N GLY A 197 -4.10 -13.97 20.19
CA GLY A 197 -4.79 -14.54 21.36
C GLY A 197 -5.11 -16.04 21.25
N LEU A 198 -5.03 -16.60 20.05
CA LEU A 198 -5.11 -18.04 19.77
C LEU A 198 -3.73 -18.68 19.53
N SER A 199 -2.64 -17.96 19.80
CA SER A 199 -1.26 -18.37 19.50
C SER A 199 -0.98 -18.58 18.01
N ILE A 200 -1.71 -17.88 17.14
CA ILE A 200 -1.53 -17.89 15.68
C ILE A 200 -0.82 -16.60 15.27
N ASN A 201 0.47 -16.66 15.00
CA ASN A 201 1.30 -15.51 14.65
C ASN A 201 1.66 -15.48 13.17
N THR A 202 1.90 -16.66 12.59
CA THR A 202 2.34 -16.83 11.21
C THR A 202 1.23 -17.38 10.31
N ILE A 203 1.43 -17.25 9.01
CA ILE A 203 0.53 -17.82 8.00
C ILE A 203 0.53 -19.37 8.09
N GLY A 204 1.69 -19.97 8.37
CA GLY A 204 1.81 -21.42 8.55
C GLY A 204 1.05 -21.93 9.78
N GLU A 205 1.12 -21.24 10.92
CA GLU A 205 0.31 -21.56 12.10
C GLU A 205 -1.19 -21.41 11.81
N LEU A 206 -1.57 -20.39 11.03
CA LEU A 206 -2.95 -20.23 10.56
C LEU A 206 -3.39 -21.40 9.65
N ALA A 207 -2.52 -21.81 8.72
CA ALA A 207 -2.78 -22.96 7.85
C ALA A 207 -2.92 -24.28 8.61
N ALA A 208 -2.13 -24.47 9.67
CA ALA A 208 -2.19 -25.64 10.54
C ALA A 208 -3.40 -25.66 11.48
N THR A 209 -4.13 -24.55 11.60
CA THR A 209 -5.29 -24.42 12.48
C THR A 209 -6.53 -25.09 11.84
N PRO A 210 -7.24 -25.98 12.54
CA PRO A 210 -8.47 -26.60 12.02
C PRO A 210 -9.51 -25.54 11.64
N VAL A 211 -10.14 -25.74 10.47
CA VAL A 211 -11.14 -24.77 9.94
C VAL A 211 -12.32 -24.59 10.90
N GLU A 212 -12.73 -25.68 11.60
CA GLU A 212 -13.82 -25.64 12.58
C GLU A 212 -13.52 -24.68 13.75
N LEU A 213 -12.24 -24.62 14.18
CA LEU A 213 -11.80 -23.68 15.21
C LEU A 213 -11.88 -22.24 14.70
N LEU A 214 -11.38 -22.00 13.49
CA LEU A 214 -11.45 -20.67 12.87
C LEU A 214 -12.91 -20.22 12.66
N VAL A 215 -13.78 -21.10 12.19
CA VAL A 215 -15.22 -20.82 12.03
C VAL A 215 -15.87 -20.49 13.37
N ARG A 216 -15.59 -21.28 14.42
CA ARG A 216 -16.13 -21.02 15.76
C ARG A 216 -15.66 -19.67 16.32
N LYS A 217 -14.43 -19.27 16.03
CA LYS A 217 -13.84 -18.02 16.57
C LYS A 217 -14.15 -16.79 15.71
N PHE A 218 -14.22 -16.91 14.40
CA PHE A 218 -14.34 -15.77 13.48
C PHE A 218 -15.66 -15.72 12.71
N GLY A 219 -16.52 -16.72 12.86
CA GLY A 219 -17.75 -16.90 12.09
C GLY A 219 -17.51 -17.68 10.80
N GLN A 220 -18.61 -18.19 10.23
CA GLN A 220 -18.60 -19.12 9.08
C GLN A 220 -17.78 -18.57 7.90
N SER A 221 -18.11 -17.37 7.44
CA SER A 221 -17.47 -16.78 6.26
C SER A 221 -16.00 -16.45 6.50
N THR A 222 -15.69 -15.72 7.59
CA THR A 222 -14.31 -15.29 7.89
C THR A 222 -13.41 -16.46 8.23
N GLY A 223 -13.91 -17.43 9.02
CA GLY A 223 -13.10 -18.59 9.41
C GLY A 223 -12.73 -19.48 8.22
N ALA A 224 -13.70 -19.75 7.34
CA ALA A 224 -13.45 -20.49 6.11
C ALA A 224 -12.48 -19.74 5.17
N TRP A 225 -12.64 -18.42 5.06
CA TRP A 225 -11.73 -17.58 4.27
C TRP A 225 -10.30 -17.60 4.83
N LEU A 226 -10.12 -17.41 6.14
CA LEU A 226 -8.81 -17.44 6.79
C LEU A 226 -8.05 -18.74 6.50
N HIS A 227 -8.76 -19.88 6.59
CA HIS A 227 -8.18 -21.18 6.28
C HIS A 227 -7.73 -21.27 4.81
N ARG A 228 -8.56 -20.86 3.85
CA ARG A 228 -8.24 -20.90 2.43
C ARG A 228 -7.03 -20.01 2.08
N VAL A 229 -7.03 -18.76 2.54
CA VAL A 229 -5.94 -17.82 2.22
C VAL A 229 -4.61 -18.22 2.85
N ALA A 230 -4.61 -18.88 4.01
CA ALA A 230 -3.41 -19.43 4.63
C ALA A 230 -2.76 -20.54 3.79
N HIS A 231 -3.56 -21.27 3.00
CA HIS A 231 -3.08 -22.26 2.03
C HIS A 231 -2.74 -21.66 0.66
N GLY A 232 -2.77 -20.32 0.51
CA GLY A 232 -2.48 -19.64 -0.75
C GLY A 232 -3.61 -19.73 -1.78
N ILE A 233 -4.83 -20.10 -1.37
CA ILE A 233 -5.98 -20.32 -2.26
C ILE A 233 -6.78 -19.02 -2.41
N ASP A 234 -6.86 -18.52 -3.63
CA ASP A 234 -7.65 -17.36 -4.01
C ASP A 234 -8.16 -17.51 -5.44
N ASP A 235 -9.44 -17.83 -5.58
CA ASP A 235 -10.08 -18.10 -6.88
C ASP A 235 -10.74 -16.85 -7.48
N ARG A 236 -10.51 -15.67 -6.93
CA ARG A 236 -11.09 -14.42 -7.45
C ARG A 236 -10.53 -14.13 -8.84
N PRO A 237 -11.40 -14.00 -9.87
CA PRO A 237 -10.96 -13.63 -11.20
C PRO A 237 -10.46 -12.19 -11.23
N LEU A 238 -9.73 -11.83 -12.29
CA LEU A 238 -9.44 -10.44 -12.61
C LEU A 238 -10.72 -9.72 -13.03
N VAL A 239 -10.96 -8.53 -12.52
CA VAL A 239 -12.14 -7.71 -12.81
C VAL A 239 -11.69 -6.46 -13.54
N THR A 240 -11.84 -6.44 -14.88
CA THR A 240 -11.40 -5.32 -15.72
C THR A 240 -12.36 -4.14 -15.71
N GLU A 241 -13.64 -4.38 -15.40
CA GLU A 241 -14.67 -3.35 -15.33
C GLU A 241 -15.45 -3.48 -14.02
N SER A 242 -15.62 -2.37 -13.31
CA SER A 242 -16.42 -2.33 -12.08
C SER A 242 -17.18 -1.02 -11.96
N GLU A 243 -18.45 -1.11 -11.58
CA GLU A 243 -19.26 0.07 -11.24
C GLU A 243 -19.12 0.40 -9.75
N PRO A 244 -19.10 1.70 -9.39
CA PRO A 244 -19.13 2.11 -7.98
C PRO A 244 -20.41 1.63 -7.30
N LYS A 245 -20.27 0.88 -6.20
CA LYS A 245 -21.42 0.40 -5.40
C LYS A 245 -21.96 1.45 -4.45
N SER A 246 -21.14 2.43 -4.08
CA SER A 246 -21.52 3.52 -3.16
C SER A 246 -20.64 4.75 -3.43
N ILE A 247 -21.19 5.92 -3.13
CA ILE A 247 -20.47 7.19 -3.11
C ILE A 247 -20.64 7.76 -1.70
N SER A 248 -19.53 8.07 -1.03
CA SER A 248 -19.54 8.70 0.29
C SER A 248 -18.55 9.86 0.34
N ARG A 249 -18.81 10.81 1.23
CA ARG A 249 -17.91 11.90 1.54
C ARG A 249 -17.83 12.07 3.05
N GLU A 250 -16.62 12.14 3.57
CA GLU A 250 -16.33 12.38 4.96
C GLU A 250 -15.51 13.66 5.11
N SER A 251 -15.72 14.39 6.20
CA SER A 251 -14.96 15.59 6.55
C SER A 251 -14.56 15.52 8.02
N THR A 252 -13.29 15.80 8.30
CA THR A 252 -12.77 15.93 9.66
C THR A 252 -12.77 17.41 10.03
N PHE A 253 -13.53 17.76 11.06
CA PHE A 253 -13.57 19.13 11.56
C PHE A 253 -12.40 19.41 12.49
N GLU A 254 -11.98 20.67 12.56
CA GLU A 254 -10.86 21.09 13.42
C GLU A 254 -11.15 20.94 14.91
N ARG A 255 -12.45 21.03 15.28
CA ARG A 255 -12.96 20.85 16.65
C ARG A 255 -14.06 19.80 16.70
N ASP A 256 -14.35 19.29 17.89
CA ASP A 256 -15.52 18.46 18.11
C ASP A 256 -16.80 19.26 17.92
N LEU A 257 -17.78 18.66 17.26
CA LEU A 257 -19.12 19.22 17.12
C LEU A 257 -19.97 18.74 18.31
N HIS A 258 -20.59 19.67 19.05
CA HIS A 258 -21.38 19.36 20.23
C HIS A 258 -22.86 19.49 19.99
N ALA A 259 -23.30 20.10 18.89
CA ALA A 259 -24.70 20.27 18.53
C ALA A 259 -24.95 20.05 17.04
N LYS A 260 -26.22 19.72 16.68
CA LYS A 260 -26.60 19.56 15.26
C LYS A 260 -26.52 20.86 14.44
N GLN A 261 -26.32 22.00 15.07
CA GLN A 261 -26.22 23.32 14.43
C GLN A 261 -24.78 23.77 14.21
N ASP A 262 -23.76 23.03 14.69
CA ASP A 262 -22.35 23.25 14.42
C ASP A 262 -21.96 22.60 13.09
#